data_a1d8c1e1eb2c6a63d24c91b9b99b1e00
#
_entry.id   a1d8c1e1eb2c6a63d24c91b9b99b1e00
#
_cell.length_a   1.000
_cell.length_b   1.000
_cell.length_c   1.000
_cell.angle_alpha   90.00
_cell.angle_beta   90.00
_cell.angle_gamma   90.00
#
_symmetry.space_group_name_H-M   'P 1'
#
loop_
_entity.id
_entity.type
_entity.pdbx_description
1 polymer ?
#
loop_
_entity_poly.entity_id
_entity_poly.type
_entity_poly.pdbx_seq_one_letter_code
_entity_poly.pdbx_strand_id
1 'polypeptide(L)'
;MSKIIEKIVKKRIISFIETHKIIDPVQFGFQNNLSTTDAIFSFLEGLYLKLNDNESAAAVFCDLSKAFDCVNHDVLLFKLQLYGFRGVSYNWFRSYLSDRRQKVTFKNKTSKEATVDTGVPQGSVLGPLLFLLYVNDLASIDISGKFTLFADDATILWCDKGGSALLNIKVNNDLVKIKEWCDLNYLSLNVKKTCIMSFKCELGPVSVDNCALADMQENKFLGMYIDAKLKFEAHIEILNGKLSSNCYALRIIRSKLGKSMARNAYYSLIEPHLRYGLCFWGICSKQLLQSIFVLQKRAVRSICRAKVQDSCKPLFIAEKILTLTSLFILETACLVKKNMKLCQIRLNIIPACPTLFSYLYQTLRSQKTQ
;
A
#
# COMPACT_ATOMS: atom_id res chain seq x y z
N MET A 1 20.15 -24.09 6.46
CA MET A 1 21.26 -23.74 5.52
C MET A 1 20.76 -22.84 4.38
N SER A 2 19.77 -23.23 3.57
CA SER A 2 19.35 -22.46 2.37
C SER A 2 19.02 -20.99 2.64
N LYS A 3 18.24 -20.68 3.68
CA LYS A 3 17.90 -19.28 4.05
C LYS A 3 19.11 -18.40 4.41
N ILE A 4 20.22 -18.99 4.88
CA ILE A 4 21.45 -18.22 5.17
C ILE A 4 22.13 -17.81 3.87
N ILE A 5 22.27 -18.76 2.93
CA ILE A 5 22.83 -18.50 1.61
C ILE A 5 21.97 -17.47 0.88
N GLU A 6 20.64 -17.64 0.87
CA GLU A 6 19.73 -16.69 0.26
C GLU A 6 19.87 -15.27 0.85
N LYS A 7 20.07 -15.10 2.16
CA LYS A 7 20.30 -13.78 2.78
C LYS A 7 21.59 -13.13 2.28
N ILE A 8 22.66 -13.89 2.12
CA ILE A 8 23.95 -13.39 1.60
C ILE A 8 23.79 -12.95 0.15
N VAL A 9 23.17 -13.80 -0.66
CA VAL A 9 22.91 -13.52 -2.08
C VAL A 9 21.99 -12.31 -2.20
N LYS A 10 20.89 -12.25 -1.42
CA LYS A 10 19.97 -11.10 -1.41
C LYS A 10 20.70 -9.79 -1.15
N LYS A 11 21.61 -9.75 -0.17
CA LYS A 11 22.38 -8.52 0.13
C LYS A 11 23.20 -8.04 -1.07
N ARG A 12 23.83 -8.96 -1.80
CA ARG A 12 24.59 -8.62 -3.02
C ARG A 12 23.71 -8.15 -4.15
N ILE A 13 22.56 -8.83 -4.37
CA ILE A 13 21.58 -8.46 -5.39
C ILE A 13 21.02 -7.06 -5.11
N ILE A 14 20.62 -6.77 -3.86
CA ILE A 14 20.09 -5.46 -3.48
C ILE A 14 21.11 -4.38 -3.73
N SER A 15 22.39 -4.58 -3.33
CA SER A 15 23.45 -3.61 -3.59
C SER A 15 23.63 -3.34 -5.09
N PHE A 16 23.57 -4.37 -5.93
CA PHE A 16 23.65 -4.25 -7.39
C PHE A 16 22.45 -3.47 -7.96
N ILE A 17 21.23 -3.82 -7.54
CA ILE A 17 19.98 -3.20 -7.97
C ILE A 17 19.96 -1.70 -7.60
N GLU A 18 20.36 -1.36 -6.38
CA GLU A 18 20.39 0.02 -5.87
C GLU A 18 21.46 0.85 -6.61
N THR A 19 22.66 0.29 -6.82
CA THR A 19 23.76 0.97 -7.55
C THR A 19 23.36 1.28 -8.99
N HIS A 20 22.68 0.37 -9.67
CA HIS A 20 22.30 0.52 -11.07
C HIS A 20 20.89 1.07 -11.27
N LYS A 21 20.16 1.37 -10.17
CA LYS A 21 18.77 1.88 -10.18
C LYS A 21 17.85 1.04 -11.06
N ILE A 22 17.90 -0.28 -10.89
CA ILE A 22 17.19 -1.24 -11.76
C ILE A 22 15.69 -1.20 -11.50
N ILE A 23 15.26 -1.16 -10.21
CA ILE A 23 13.84 -1.16 -9.87
C ILE A 23 13.24 0.22 -10.19
N ASP A 24 12.10 0.20 -10.88
CA ASP A 24 11.38 1.41 -11.22
C ASP A 24 10.88 2.15 -9.97
N PRO A 25 10.97 3.49 -9.91
CA PRO A 25 10.52 4.29 -8.77
C PRO A 25 9.03 4.16 -8.42
N VAL A 26 8.18 3.69 -9.33
CA VAL A 26 6.74 3.47 -9.07
C VAL A 26 6.46 2.16 -8.33
N GLN A 27 7.47 1.30 -8.14
CA GLN A 27 7.37 0.08 -7.34
C GLN A 27 7.73 0.38 -5.88
N PHE A 28 6.76 0.22 -4.98
CA PHE A 28 6.93 0.47 -3.54
C PHE A 28 7.09 -0.81 -2.72
N GLY A 29 6.65 -1.96 -3.26
CA GLY A 29 6.67 -3.24 -2.55
C GLY A 29 8.09 -3.79 -2.34
N PHE A 30 8.33 -4.41 -1.18
CA PHE A 30 9.57 -5.11 -0.82
C PHE A 30 10.87 -4.29 -0.98
N GLN A 31 10.80 -2.98 -1.09
CA GLN A 31 11.95 -2.09 -1.14
C GLN A 31 12.32 -1.53 0.24
N ASN A 32 13.61 -1.25 0.43
CA ASN A 32 14.11 -0.63 1.65
C ASN A 32 13.55 0.79 1.79
N ASN A 33 13.14 1.16 3.01
CA ASN A 33 12.64 2.49 3.36
C ASN A 33 11.35 2.93 2.65
N LEU A 34 10.69 2.05 1.90
CA LEU A 34 9.37 2.27 1.32
C LEU A 34 8.31 1.44 2.05
N SER A 35 7.09 1.94 2.08
CA SER A 35 5.96 1.34 2.79
C SER A 35 4.66 1.50 2.00
N THR A 36 3.60 0.82 2.44
CA THR A 36 2.25 1.02 1.90
C THR A 36 1.80 2.48 2.00
N THR A 37 2.21 3.21 3.04
CA THR A 37 1.91 4.64 3.20
C THR A 37 2.53 5.47 2.09
N ASP A 38 3.74 5.13 1.62
CA ASP A 38 4.40 5.84 0.52
C ASP A 38 3.68 5.61 -0.82
N ALA A 39 3.22 4.37 -1.06
CA ALA A 39 2.43 4.05 -2.25
C ALA A 39 1.08 4.78 -2.25
N ILE A 40 0.36 4.75 -1.11
CA ILE A 40 -0.90 5.48 -0.93
C ILE A 40 -0.68 6.98 -1.14
N PHE A 41 0.41 7.53 -0.59
CA PHE A 41 0.76 8.94 -0.76
C PHE A 41 0.98 9.28 -2.24
N SER A 42 1.77 8.50 -2.98
CA SER A 42 2.04 8.73 -4.40
C SER A 42 0.77 8.69 -5.25
N PHE A 43 -0.13 7.74 -4.97
CA PHE A 43 -1.41 7.63 -5.64
C PHE A 43 -2.33 8.82 -5.34
N LEU A 44 -2.57 9.11 -4.05
CA LEU A 44 -3.46 10.20 -3.64
C LEU A 44 -2.92 11.57 -4.02
N GLU A 45 -1.60 11.81 -3.92
CA GLU A 45 -0.98 13.05 -4.37
C GLU A 45 -1.24 13.26 -5.86
N GLY A 46 -0.98 12.23 -6.70
CA GLY A 46 -1.27 12.31 -8.13
C GLY A 46 -2.73 12.61 -8.43
N LEU A 47 -3.65 11.95 -7.72
CA LEU A 47 -5.09 12.13 -7.87
C LEU A 47 -5.53 13.54 -7.46
N TYR A 48 -5.15 14.02 -6.25
CA TYR A 48 -5.55 15.34 -5.75
C TYR A 48 -5.04 16.48 -6.64
N LEU A 49 -3.80 16.38 -7.13
CA LEU A 49 -3.23 17.34 -8.06
C LEU A 49 -4.12 17.53 -9.27
N LYS A 50 -4.49 16.44 -9.90
CA LYS A 50 -5.29 16.44 -11.13
C LYS A 50 -6.72 16.88 -10.91
N LEU A 51 -7.33 16.44 -9.80
CA LEU A 51 -8.67 16.89 -9.43
C LEU A 51 -8.74 18.40 -9.12
N ASN A 52 -7.65 18.99 -8.57
CA ASN A 52 -7.54 20.43 -8.37
C ASN A 52 -7.39 21.22 -9.67
N ASP A 53 -6.74 20.60 -10.67
CA ASP A 53 -6.65 21.15 -12.02
C ASP A 53 -7.95 20.96 -12.83
N ASN A 54 -9.06 20.54 -12.17
CA ASN A 54 -10.36 20.23 -12.77
C ASN A 54 -10.30 19.13 -13.85
N GLU A 55 -9.34 18.23 -13.77
CA GLU A 55 -9.29 17.05 -14.65
C GLU A 55 -10.25 15.98 -14.14
N SER A 56 -10.88 15.25 -15.06
CA SER A 56 -11.54 13.97 -14.77
C SER A 56 -10.48 12.90 -14.49
N ALA A 57 -10.74 12.04 -13.53
CA ALA A 57 -9.78 10.99 -13.18
C ALA A 57 -10.45 9.63 -13.04
N ALA A 58 -9.72 8.57 -13.36
CA ALA A 58 -10.13 7.19 -13.12
C ALA A 58 -8.93 6.36 -12.65
N ALA A 59 -9.17 5.43 -11.75
CA ALA A 59 -8.17 4.48 -11.32
C ALA A 59 -8.64 3.05 -11.52
N VAL A 60 -7.78 2.19 -12.07
CA VAL A 60 -7.99 0.75 -12.13
C VAL A 60 -7.09 0.08 -11.09
N PHE A 61 -7.70 -0.77 -10.28
CA PHE A 61 -7.02 -1.60 -9.29
C PHE A 61 -6.96 -3.02 -9.84
N CYS A 62 -5.78 -3.42 -10.29
CA CYS A 62 -5.54 -4.71 -10.93
C CYS A 62 -5.20 -5.77 -9.88
N ASP A 63 -5.83 -6.94 -9.96
CA ASP A 63 -5.50 -8.14 -9.19
C ASP A 63 -4.87 -9.17 -10.12
N LEU A 64 -3.64 -9.59 -9.83
CA LEU A 64 -2.96 -10.63 -10.59
C LEU A 64 -3.22 -11.99 -9.93
N SER A 65 -3.76 -12.93 -10.71
CA SER A 65 -4.06 -14.28 -10.20
C SER A 65 -2.80 -15.04 -9.86
N LYS A 66 -2.60 -15.40 -8.57
CA LYS A 66 -1.47 -16.23 -8.11
C LYS A 66 -0.11 -15.77 -8.67
N ALA A 67 0.12 -14.46 -8.72
CA ALA A 67 1.25 -13.84 -9.41
C ALA A 67 2.61 -14.46 -9.06
N PHE A 68 2.86 -14.75 -7.78
CA PHE A 68 4.09 -15.40 -7.32
C PHE A 68 4.25 -16.84 -7.80
N ASP A 69 3.14 -17.56 -8.03
CA ASP A 69 3.16 -18.97 -8.45
C ASP A 69 3.23 -19.11 -9.99
N CYS A 70 2.92 -18.03 -10.72
CA CYS A 70 2.89 -18.00 -12.18
C CYS A 70 4.20 -17.49 -12.82
N VAL A 71 5.20 -17.09 -12.04
CA VAL A 71 6.47 -16.58 -12.56
C VAL A 71 7.11 -17.64 -13.46
N ASN A 72 7.23 -17.36 -14.76
CA ASN A 72 7.90 -18.23 -15.70
C ASN A 72 9.42 -18.11 -15.53
N HIS A 73 10.11 -19.24 -15.32
CA HIS A 73 11.53 -19.24 -15.00
C HIS A 73 12.40 -18.78 -16.19
N ASP A 74 12.05 -19.12 -17.43
CA ASP A 74 12.80 -18.72 -18.61
C ASP A 74 12.69 -17.23 -18.85
N VAL A 75 11.48 -16.66 -18.73
CA VAL A 75 11.25 -15.21 -18.81
C VAL A 75 12.01 -14.48 -17.69
N LEU A 76 11.97 -15.00 -16.46
CA LEU A 76 12.72 -14.40 -15.35
C LEU A 76 14.22 -14.40 -15.61
N LEU A 77 14.77 -15.54 -16.07
CA LEU A 77 16.19 -15.66 -16.39
C LEU A 77 16.60 -14.73 -17.54
N PHE A 78 15.75 -14.59 -18.55
CA PHE A 78 15.96 -13.63 -19.64
C PHE A 78 16.00 -12.19 -19.13
N LYS A 79 15.02 -11.78 -18.31
CA LYS A 79 14.99 -10.44 -17.70
C LYS A 79 16.21 -10.18 -16.81
N LEU A 80 16.64 -11.18 -16.02
CA LEU A 80 17.84 -11.07 -15.21
C LEU A 80 19.09 -10.79 -16.06
N GLN A 81 19.20 -11.42 -17.25
CA GLN A 81 20.30 -11.11 -18.19
C GLN A 81 20.23 -9.68 -18.71
N LEU A 82 19.04 -9.17 -19.02
CA LEU A 82 18.84 -7.79 -19.46
C LEU A 82 19.21 -6.79 -18.36
N TYR A 83 18.92 -7.11 -17.09
CA TYR A 83 19.33 -6.30 -15.93
C TYR A 83 20.83 -6.39 -15.61
N GLY A 84 21.59 -7.18 -16.36
CA GLY A 84 23.06 -7.27 -16.24
C GLY A 84 23.56 -8.41 -15.35
N PHE A 85 22.71 -9.33 -14.90
CA PHE A 85 23.16 -10.54 -14.21
C PHE A 85 23.74 -11.51 -15.22
N ARG A 86 25.07 -11.70 -15.24
CA ARG A 86 25.80 -12.50 -16.24
C ARG A 86 26.78 -13.47 -15.57
N GLY A 87 27.27 -14.44 -16.35
CA GLY A 87 28.30 -15.38 -15.92
C GLY A 87 27.88 -16.19 -14.69
N VAL A 88 28.71 -16.16 -13.65
CA VAL A 88 28.50 -16.94 -12.41
C VAL A 88 27.17 -16.60 -11.73
N SER A 89 26.78 -15.32 -11.69
CA SER A 89 25.52 -14.92 -11.07
C SER A 89 24.31 -15.43 -11.82
N TYR A 90 24.32 -15.39 -13.15
CA TYR A 90 23.27 -15.97 -13.99
C TYR A 90 23.16 -17.49 -13.80
N ASN A 91 24.28 -18.20 -13.85
CA ASN A 91 24.31 -19.66 -13.65
C ASN A 91 23.80 -20.06 -12.26
N TRP A 92 24.07 -19.23 -11.27
CA TRP A 92 23.53 -19.43 -9.92
C TRP A 92 22.00 -19.32 -9.89
N PHE A 93 21.40 -18.29 -10.52
CA PHE A 93 19.95 -18.15 -10.60
C PHE A 93 19.31 -19.30 -11.38
N ARG A 94 19.93 -19.70 -12.48
CA ARG A 94 19.49 -20.86 -13.27
C ARG A 94 19.43 -22.11 -12.39
N SER A 95 20.51 -22.41 -11.68
CA SER A 95 20.56 -23.56 -10.75
C SER A 95 19.56 -23.42 -9.59
N TYR A 96 19.32 -22.20 -9.07
CA TYR A 96 18.38 -21.95 -7.99
C TYR A 96 16.93 -22.23 -8.41
N LEU A 97 16.57 -21.98 -9.66
CA LEU A 97 15.22 -22.16 -10.22
C LEU A 97 15.00 -23.55 -10.84
N SER A 98 16.06 -24.21 -11.35
CA SER A 98 15.95 -25.51 -12.03
C SER A 98 15.82 -26.67 -11.05
N ASP A 99 15.22 -27.77 -11.55
CA ASP A 99 15.11 -29.09 -10.87
C ASP A 99 14.49 -29.02 -9.47
N ARG A 100 13.63 -28.04 -9.26
CA ARG A 100 12.92 -27.91 -7.97
C ARG A 100 11.83 -28.95 -7.88
N ARG A 101 11.73 -29.60 -6.74
CA ARG A 101 10.72 -30.61 -6.44
C ARG A 101 10.02 -30.30 -5.13
N GLN A 102 8.76 -30.61 -5.06
CA GLN A 102 7.97 -30.47 -3.84
C GLN A 102 7.10 -31.67 -3.56
N LYS A 103 6.86 -31.90 -2.28
CA LYS A 103 5.87 -32.87 -1.79
C LYS A 103 5.13 -32.27 -0.61
N VAL A 104 3.88 -32.63 -0.44
CA VAL A 104 3.03 -32.17 0.64
C VAL A 104 2.80 -33.30 1.61
N THR A 105 3.05 -33.05 2.91
CA THR A 105 2.75 -33.99 3.99
C THR A 105 1.61 -33.42 4.84
N PHE A 106 0.53 -34.19 4.97
CA PHE A 106 -0.62 -33.84 5.77
C PHE A 106 -1.12 -35.07 6.55
N LYS A 107 -1.28 -34.96 7.86
CA LYS A 107 -1.72 -36.06 8.75
C LYS A 107 -1.02 -37.37 8.46
N ASN A 108 0.30 -37.38 8.45
CA ASN A 108 1.18 -38.55 8.18
C ASN A 108 1.05 -39.18 6.79
N LYS A 109 0.33 -38.58 5.86
CA LYS A 109 0.33 -38.95 4.45
C LYS A 109 1.14 -37.97 3.64
N THR A 110 2.03 -38.47 2.79
CA THR A 110 2.88 -37.65 1.92
C THR A 110 2.46 -37.87 0.47
N SER A 111 2.31 -36.78 -0.30
CA SER A 111 2.04 -36.87 -1.73
C SER A 111 3.22 -37.43 -2.51
N LYS A 112 2.98 -37.81 -3.77
CA LYS A 112 4.08 -38.01 -4.71
C LYS A 112 4.85 -36.70 -4.89
N GLU A 113 6.12 -36.82 -5.23
CA GLU A 113 6.97 -35.68 -5.57
C GLU A 113 6.54 -35.12 -6.94
N ALA A 114 6.45 -33.79 -7.03
CA ALA A 114 6.13 -33.09 -8.27
C ALA A 114 7.22 -32.05 -8.57
N THR A 115 7.58 -31.88 -9.83
CA THR A 115 8.46 -30.80 -10.29
C THR A 115 7.76 -29.46 -10.19
N VAL A 116 8.54 -28.41 -9.97
CA VAL A 116 8.07 -27.03 -9.89
C VAL A 116 8.77 -26.23 -10.98
N ASP A 117 8.09 -26.07 -12.10
CA ASP A 117 8.63 -25.44 -13.30
C ASP A 117 8.25 -23.95 -13.42
N THR A 118 7.38 -23.47 -12.53
CA THR A 118 6.94 -22.08 -12.46
C THR A 118 6.88 -21.59 -11.03
N GLY A 119 6.85 -20.28 -10.88
CA GLY A 119 6.72 -19.62 -9.59
C GLY A 119 8.02 -19.44 -8.84
N VAL A 120 8.01 -18.47 -7.94
CA VAL A 120 9.10 -18.27 -6.98
C VAL A 120 8.75 -18.95 -5.65
N PRO A 121 9.71 -19.55 -4.94
CA PRO A 121 9.41 -20.32 -3.74
C PRO A 121 8.77 -19.46 -2.66
N GLN A 122 7.54 -19.79 -2.28
CA GLN A 122 6.85 -19.10 -1.19
C GLN A 122 7.58 -19.30 0.14
N GLY A 123 7.80 -18.20 0.86
CA GLY A 123 8.57 -18.20 2.12
C GLY A 123 10.09 -18.25 1.95
N SER A 124 10.62 -18.19 0.72
CA SER A 124 12.04 -17.96 0.47
C SER A 124 12.43 -16.50 0.74
N VAL A 125 13.72 -16.26 0.95
CA VAL A 125 14.25 -14.90 1.16
C VAL A 125 14.36 -14.15 -0.17
N LEU A 126 14.56 -14.86 -1.28
CA LEU A 126 14.76 -14.30 -2.62
C LEU A 126 13.45 -14.14 -3.41
N GLY A 127 12.43 -14.94 -3.11
CA GLY A 127 11.17 -14.94 -3.87
C GLY A 127 10.58 -13.55 -4.10
N PRO A 128 10.37 -12.73 -3.08
CA PRO A 128 9.86 -11.38 -3.26
C PRO A 128 10.72 -10.51 -4.18
N LEU A 129 12.05 -10.60 -4.07
CA LEU A 129 12.96 -9.81 -4.88
C LEU A 129 12.96 -10.26 -6.36
N LEU A 130 12.92 -11.58 -6.59
CA LEU A 130 12.82 -12.14 -7.94
C LEU A 130 11.50 -11.76 -8.61
N PHE A 131 10.42 -11.75 -7.83
CA PHE A 131 9.12 -11.27 -8.32
C PHE A 131 9.16 -9.79 -8.72
N LEU A 132 9.78 -8.91 -7.90
CA LEU A 132 9.95 -7.52 -8.27
C LEU A 132 10.71 -7.35 -9.59
N LEU A 133 11.81 -8.10 -9.78
CA LEU A 133 12.58 -8.07 -11.03
C LEU A 133 11.78 -8.62 -12.22
N TYR A 134 10.86 -9.57 -11.96
CA TYR A 134 10.00 -10.13 -13.01
C TYR A 134 8.96 -9.13 -13.52
N VAL A 135 8.34 -8.35 -12.62
CA VAL A 135 7.28 -7.40 -12.97
C VAL A 135 7.77 -5.97 -13.21
N ASN A 136 9.06 -5.72 -13.09
CA ASN A 136 9.63 -4.37 -13.12
C ASN A 136 9.36 -3.60 -14.41
N ASP A 137 9.39 -4.29 -15.54
CA ASP A 137 9.16 -3.72 -16.88
C ASP A 137 7.68 -3.40 -17.16
N LEU A 138 6.75 -3.80 -16.30
CA LEU A 138 5.36 -3.35 -16.37
C LEU A 138 5.26 -1.82 -16.34
N ALA A 139 6.10 -1.17 -15.53
CA ALA A 139 6.15 0.28 -15.42
C ALA A 139 6.67 0.98 -16.69
N SER A 140 7.32 0.23 -17.60
CA SER A 140 7.90 0.74 -18.84
C SER A 140 6.97 0.67 -20.06
N ILE A 141 5.74 0.15 -19.87
CA ILE A 141 4.75 0.12 -20.95
C ILE A 141 4.38 1.56 -21.31
N ASP A 142 4.33 1.85 -22.62
CA ASP A 142 3.91 3.15 -23.13
C ASP A 142 2.39 3.32 -23.03
N ILE A 143 1.96 3.81 -21.86
CA ILE A 143 0.57 4.16 -21.55
C ILE A 143 0.44 5.57 -21.03
N SER A 144 -0.74 6.14 -21.14
CA SER A 144 -1.05 7.48 -20.61
C SER A 144 -1.29 7.48 -19.09
N GLY A 145 -1.58 6.32 -18.51
CA GLY A 145 -1.83 6.15 -17.10
C GLY A 145 -0.53 6.12 -16.27
N LYS A 146 -0.63 6.54 -15.01
CA LYS A 146 0.48 6.51 -14.04
C LYS A 146 0.36 5.29 -13.15
N PHE A 147 1.38 4.45 -13.14
CA PHE A 147 1.46 3.29 -12.24
C PHE A 147 1.76 3.67 -10.79
N THR A 148 1.18 2.89 -9.88
CA THR A 148 1.59 2.75 -8.48
C THR A 148 1.59 1.25 -8.18
N LEU A 149 2.77 0.67 -8.01
CA LEU A 149 2.97 -0.77 -7.84
C LEU A 149 3.34 -1.08 -6.39
N PHE A 150 2.72 -2.11 -5.83
CA PHE A 150 3.12 -2.65 -4.52
C PHE A 150 3.13 -4.18 -4.60
N ALA A 151 4.28 -4.73 -4.96
CA ALA A 151 4.44 -6.15 -5.29
C ALA A 151 3.52 -6.58 -6.44
N ASP A 152 2.53 -7.43 -6.17
CA ASP A 152 1.52 -7.91 -7.10
C ASP A 152 0.30 -6.98 -7.23
N ASP A 153 0.12 -6.04 -6.29
CA ASP A 153 -0.92 -5.02 -6.40
C ASP A 153 -0.48 -3.92 -7.40
N ALA A 154 -1.16 -3.83 -8.53
CA ALA A 154 -0.92 -2.79 -9.54
C ALA A 154 -2.12 -1.85 -9.61
N THR A 155 -1.87 -0.56 -9.39
CA THR A 155 -2.90 0.49 -9.53
C THR A 155 -2.44 1.49 -10.58
N ILE A 156 -3.34 1.84 -11.48
CA ILE A 156 -3.06 2.78 -12.55
C ILE A 156 -4.05 3.93 -12.46
N LEU A 157 -3.54 5.15 -12.50
CA LEU A 157 -4.32 6.39 -12.45
C LEU A 157 -4.26 7.08 -13.81
N TRP A 158 -5.40 7.32 -14.43
CA TRP A 158 -5.55 8.14 -15.61
C TRP A 158 -6.25 9.44 -15.27
N CYS A 159 -5.86 10.51 -15.96
CA CYS A 159 -6.47 11.83 -15.80
C CYS A 159 -6.57 12.51 -17.17
N ASP A 160 -7.63 13.29 -17.39
CA ASP A 160 -7.84 14.01 -18.64
C ASP A 160 -8.64 15.30 -18.44
N LYS A 161 -8.23 16.38 -19.18
CA LYS A 161 -8.96 17.66 -19.24
C LYS A 161 -10.09 17.64 -20.26
N GLY A 162 -10.04 16.75 -21.24
CA GLY A 162 -11.02 16.61 -22.32
C GLY A 162 -12.30 15.87 -21.91
N GLY A 163 -12.46 15.56 -20.61
CA GLY A 163 -13.66 14.97 -20.06
C GLY A 163 -13.70 13.44 -20.09
N SER A 164 -14.86 12.90 -19.65
CA SER A 164 -15.01 11.45 -19.40
C SER A 164 -14.92 10.60 -20.66
N ALA A 165 -15.35 11.11 -21.83
CA ALA A 165 -15.30 10.32 -23.07
C ALA A 165 -13.86 10.03 -23.53
N LEU A 166 -12.99 11.06 -23.55
CA LEU A 166 -11.57 10.87 -23.88
C LEU A 166 -10.86 10.03 -22.85
N LEU A 167 -11.15 10.23 -21.57
CA LEU A 167 -10.62 9.43 -20.48
C LEU A 167 -10.98 7.95 -20.66
N ASN A 168 -12.25 7.65 -21.00
CA ASN A 168 -12.72 6.28 -21.24
C ASN A 168 -11.95 5.60 -22.38
N ILE A 169 -11.72 6.31 -23.49
CA ILE A 169 -10.96 5.79 -24.63
C ILE A 169 -9.51 5.48 -24.20
N LYS A 170 -8.86 6.39 -23.48
CA LYS A 170 -7.48 6.20 -22.98
C LYS A 170 -7.40 4.97 -22.08
N VAL A 171 -8.29 4.85 -21.10
CA VAL A 171 -8.33 3.73 -20.17
C VAL A 171 -8.46 2.40 -20.92
N ASN A 172 -9.43 2.27 -21.84
CA ASN A 172 -9.63 1.03 -22.58
C ASN A 172 -8.42 0.69 -23.47
N ASN A 173 -7.83 1.65 -24.18
CA ASN A 173 -6.66 1.43 -25.04
C ASN A 173 -5.43 0.98 -24.21
N ASP A 174 -5.20 1.61 -23.07
CA ASP A 174 -4.07 1.29 -22.23
C ASP A 174 -4.26 -0.07 -21.53
N LEU A 175 -5.51 -0.44 -21.17
CA LEU A 175 -5.80 -1.77 -20.59
C LEU A 175 -5.51 -2.92 -21.57
N VAL A 176 -5.70 -2.71 -22.88
CA VAL A 176 -5.30 -3.69 -23.90
C VAL A 176 -3.78 -3.95 -23.82
N LYS A 177 -2.97 -2.87 -23.78
CA LYS A 177 -1.51 -3.01 -23.68
C LYS A 177 -1.07 -3.68 -22.37
N ILE A 178 -1.73 -3.36 -21.26
CA ILE A 178 -1.45 -4.01 -19.96
C ILE A 178 -1.77 -5.50 -20.03
N LYS A 179 -2.91 -5.86 -20.66
CA LYS A 179 -3.29 -7.27 -20.83
C LYS A 179 -2.30 -8.02 -21.72
N GLU A 180 -1.89 -7.42 -22.84
CA GLU A 180 -0.86 -8.00 -23.73
C GLU A 180 0.45 -8.22 -22.97
N TRP A 181 0.88 -7.26 -22.15
CA TRP A 181 2.07 -7.44 -21.31
C TRP A 181 1.89 -8.60 -20.31
N CYS A 182 0.72 -8.71 -19.67
CA CYS A 182 0.42 -9.83 -18.77
C CYS A 182 0.54 -11.18 -19.50
N ASP A 183 -0.02 -11.29 -20.68
CA ASP A 183 0.00 -12.53 -21.47
C ASP A 183 1.42 -12.91 -21.90
N LEU A 184 2.21 -11.94 -22.36
CA LEU A 184 3.62 -12.14 -22.72
C LEU A 184 4.48 -12.57 -21.51
N ASN A 185 4.06 -12.20 -20.30
CA ASN A 185 4.73 -12.56 -19.07
C ASN A 185 4.06 -13.73 -18.33
N TYR A 186 3.19 -14.49 -18.97
CA TYR A 186 2.48 -15.63 -18.37
C TYR A 186 1.77 -15.27 -17.04
N LEU A 187 1.36 -14.01 -16.88
CA LEU A 187 0.56 -13.55 -15.76
C LEU A 187 -0.91 -13.43 -16.17
N SER A 188 -1.81 -13.77 -15.28
CA SER A 188 -3.24 -13.67 -15.55
C SER A 188 -3.87 -12.56 -14.74
N LEU A 189 -4.43 -11.56 -15.43
CA LEU A 189 -5.23 -10.53 -14.80
C LEU A 189 -6.58 -11.13 -14.33
N ASN A 190 -6.88 -11.00 -13.07
CA ASN A 190 -8.15 -11.45 -12.50
C ASN A 190 -9.25 -10.41 -12.76
N VAL A 191 -9.90 -10.49 -13.91
CA VAL A 191 -10.93 -9.53 -14.31
C VAL A 191 -12.07 -9.41 -13.29
N LYS A 192 -12.43 -10.50 -12.58
CA LYS A 192 -13.50 -10.50 -11.57
C LYS A 192 -13.16 -9.70 -10.31
N LYS A 193 -11.87 -9.55 -10.00
CA LYS A 193 -11.39 -8.78 -8.84
C LYS A 193 -10.80 -7.43 -9.24
N THR A 194 -10.42 -7.28 -10.50
CA THR A 194 -9.99 -6.00 -11.06
C THR A 194 -11.21 -5.08 -11.14
N CYS A 195 -11.08 -3.88 -10.60
CA CYS A 195 -12.16 -2.91 -10.59
C CYS A 195 -11.67 -1.53 -10.99
N ILE A 196 -12.60 -0.71 -11.45
CA ILE A 196 -12.36 0.69 -11.78
C ILE A 196 -13.09 1.58 -10.77
N MET A 197 -12.54 2.75 -10.53
CA MET A 197 -13.17 3.81 -9.74
C MET A 197 -13.00 5.13 -10.47
N SER A 198 -14.11 5.83 -10.68
CA SER A 198 -14.17 7.14 -11.34
C SER A 198 -14.22 8.27 -10.30
N PHE A 199 -13.49 9.36 -10.55
CA PHE A 199 -13.43 10.53 -9.67
C PHE A 199 -13.89 11.77 -10.42
N LYS A 200 -14.92 12.47 -9.91
CA LYS A 200 -15.55 13.67 -10.52
C LYS A 200 -16.08 13.47 -11.95
N CYS A 201 -16.28 12.25 -12.40
CA CYS A 201 -16.83 11.94 -13.70
C CYS A 201 -17.58 10.62 -13.70
N GLU A 202 -18.41 10.41 -14.69
CA GLU A 202 -19.00 9.11 -15.00
C GLU A 202 -18.34 8.58 -16.27
N LEU A 203 -17.76 7.38 -16.19
CA LEU A 203 -17.15 6.71 -17.33
C LEU A 203 -18.17 5.82 -18.03
N GLY A 204 -17.99 5.66 -19.33
CA GLY A 204 -18.63 4.59 -20.08
C GLY A 204 -18.08 3.22 -19.68
N PRO A 205 -18.57 2.15 -20.32
CA PRO A 205 -18.08 0.79 -20.05
C PRO A 205 -16.57 0.69 -20.25
N VAL A 206 -15.88 0.11 -19.27
CA VAL A 206 -14.47 -0.25 -19.36
C VAL A 206 -14.37 -1.75 -19.29
N SER A 207 -13.63 -2.36 -20.23
CA SER A 207 -13.58 -3.82 -20.35
C SER A 207 -12.18 -4.34 -20.62
N VAL A 208 -11.95 -5.59 -20.19
CA VAL A 208 -10.76 -6.39 -20.51
C VAL A 208 -11.24 -7.75 -21.02
N ASP A 209 -10.75 -8.21 -22.17
CA ASP A 209 -11.19 -9.46 -22.82
C ASP A 209 -12.72 -9.56 -22.96
N ASN A 210 -13.37 -8.49 -23.39
CA ASN A 210 -14.85 -8.38 -23.50
C ASN A 210 -15.62 -8.56 -22.18
N CYS A 211 -14.93 -8.58 -21.04
CA CYS A 211 -15.54 -8.61 -19.71
C CYS A 211 -15.51 -7.20 -19.12
N ALA A 212 -16.67 -6.64 -18.79
CA ALA A 212 -16.77 -5.34 -18.17
C ALA A 212 -16.16 -5.35 -16.76
N LEU A 213 -15.36 -4.35 -16.45
CA LEU A 213 -14.86 -4.13 -15.09
C LEU A 213 -15.98 -3.55 -14.22
N ALA A 214 -16.00 -3.95 -12.94
CA ALA A 214 -16.91 -3.37 -11.97
C ALA A 214 -16.50 -1.93 -11.66
N ASP A 215 -17.44 -0.97 -11.86
CA ASP A 215 -17.24 0.41 -11.39
C ASP A 215 -17.64 0.50 -9.92
N MET A 216 -16.65 0.77 -9.08
CA MET A 216 -16.77 0.74 -7.62
C MET A 216 -16.82 2.16 -7.07
N GLN A 217 -17.79 2.41 -6.16
CA GLN A 217 -17.84 3.67 -5.42
C GLN A 217 -16.84 3.72 -4.26
N GLU A 218 -16.38 2.56 -3.81
CA GLU A 218 -15.36 2.40 -2.78
C GLU A 218 -14.49 1.16 -3.07
N ASN A 219 -13.22 1.23 -2.77
CA ASN A 219 -12.28 0.11 -2.91
C ASN A 219 -11.25 0.08 -1.79
N LYS A 220 -10.80 -1.13 -1.47
CA LYS A 220 -9.70 -1.35 -0.52
C LYS A 220 -8.36 -1.29 -1.24
N PHE A 221 -7.60 -0.23 -1.01
CA PHE A 221 -6.26 -0.03 -1.54
C PHE A 221 -5.22 -0.13 -0.42
N LEU A 222 -4.34 -1.12 -0.50
CA LEU A 222 -3.26 -1.38 0.46
C LEU A 222 -3.73 -1.31 1.94
N GLY A 223 -4.92 -1.84 2.23
CA GLY A 223 -5.46 -1.86 3.59
C GLY A 223 -6.29 -0.64 4.01
N MET A 224 -6.30 0.43 3.23
CA MET A 224 -7.15 1.60 3.42
C MET A 224 -8.33 1.56 2.44
N TYR A 225 -9.53 1.92 2.89
CA TYR A 225 -10.68 2.07 2.00
C TYR A 225 -10.72 3.50 1.47
N ILE A 226 -10.76 3.63 0.14
CA ILE A 226 -10.87 4.88 -0.59
C ILE A 226 -12.25 4.89 -1.26
N ASP A 227 -12.96 5.99 -1.18
CA ASP A 227 -14.23 6.21 -1.89
C ASP A 227 -14.05 7.25 -3.01
N ALA A 228 -14.92 7.19 -4.03
CA ALA A 228 -14.89 8.07 -5.20
C ALA A 228 -15.01 9.57 -4.85
N LYS A 229 -15.57 9.88 -3.67
CA LYS A 229 -15.69 11.25 -3.15
C LYS A 229 -14.55 11.67 -2.24
N LEU A 230 -13.61 10.76 -1.92
CA LEU A 230 -12.47 10.95 -1.03
C LEU A 230 -12.86 11.43 0.38
N LYS A 231 -14.01 10.98 0.89
CA LYS A 231 -14.52 11.31 2.22
C LYS A 231 -14.09 10.32 3.30
N PHE A 232 -13.61 9.13 2.91
CA PHE A 232 -13.16 8.05 3.79
C PHE A 232 -14.24 7.51 4.74
N GLU A 233 -15.54 7.65 4.38
CA GLU A 233 -16.66 7.23 5.23
C GLU A 233 -16.61 5.72 5.52
N ALA A 234 -16.47 4.88 4.48
CA ALA A 234 -16.35 3.43 4.62
C ALA A 234 -15.12 3.01 5.44
N HIS A 235 -13.98 3.70 5.25
CA HIS A 235 -12.78 3.43 6.06
C HIS A 235 -13.03 3.66 7.55
N ILE A 236 -13.65 4.77 7.90
CA ILE A 236 -13.96 5.14 9.28
C ILE A 236 -14.98 4.18 9.91
N GLU A 237 -15.99 3.74 9.15
CA GLU A 237 -16.97 2.75 9.63
C GLU A 237 -16.30 1.42 10.01
N ILE A 238 -15.46 0.90 9.13
CA ILE A 238 -14.70 -0.34 9.37
C ILE A 238 -13.72 -0.16 10.54
N LEU A 239 -13.06 0.98 10.62
CA LEU A 239 -12.14 1.32 11.71
C LEU A 239 -12.88 1.39 13.05
N ASN A 240 -14.07 1.99 13.10
CA ASN A 240 -14.94 2.04 14.29
C ASN A 240 -15.28 0.63 14.78
N GLY A 241 -15.65 -0.28 13.88
CA GLY A 241 -15.93 -1.68 14.20
C GLY A 241 -14.73 -2.39 14.84
N LYS A 242 -13.56 -2.26 14.22
CA LYS A 242 -12.29 -2.83 14.75
C LYS A 242 -11.91 -2.27 16.11
N LEU A 243 -11.93 -0.95 16.25
CA LEU A 243 -11.60 -0.29 17.51
C LEU A 243 -12.57 -0.63 18.63
N SER A 244 -13.87 -0.77 18.32
CA SER A 244 -14.88 -1.19 19.29
C SER A 244 -14.60 -2.59 19.84
N SER A 245 -14.30 -3.55 18.96
CA SER A 245 -13.92 -4.92 19.33
C SER A 245 -12.63 -4.93 20.15
N ASN A 246 -11.63 -4.15 19.75
CA ASN A 246 -10.37 -4.05 20.46
C ASN A 246 -10.50 -3.36 21.83
N CYS A 247 -11.42 -2.41 21.99
CA CYS A 247 -11.75 -1.82 23.29
C CYS A 247 -12.36 -2.86 24.25
N TYR A 248 -13.15 -3.80 23.73
CA TYR A 248 -13.67 -4.92 24.54
C TYR A 248 -12.52 -5.83 25.00
N ALA A 249 -11.67 -6.27 24.07
CA ALA A 249 -10.48 -7.09 24.39
C ALA A 249 -9.59 -6.41 25.43
N LEU A 250 -9.33 -5.11 25.27
CA LEU A 250 -8.53 -4.30 26.19
C LEU A 250 -9.13 -4.31 27.62
N ARG A 251 -10.44 -4.26 27.74
CA ARG A 251 -11.14 -4.31 29.04
C ARG A 251 -10.94 -5.67 29.74
N ILE A 252 -11.03 -6.76 28.98
CA ILE A 252 -10.75 -8.11 29.51
C ILE A 252 -9.30 -8.24 29.94
N ILE A 253 -8.35 -7.81 29.13
CA ILE A 253 -6.93 -7.80 29.45
C ILE A 253 -6.68 -7.00 30.74
N ARG A 254 -7.28 -5.81 30.85
CA ARG A 254 -7.17 -4.97 32.03
C ARG A 254 -7.69 -5.62 33.31
N SER A 255 -8.82 -6.35 33.21
CA SER A 255 -9.42 -7.03 34.36
C SER A 255 -8.59 -8.23 34.83
N LYS A 256 -8.01 -8.99 33.90
CA LYS A 256 -7.32 -10.24 34.17
C LYS A 256 -5.80 -10.07 34.40
N LEU A 257 -5.16 -9.20 33.64
CA LEU A 257 -3.68 -9.11 33.57
C LEU A 257 -3.12 -7.79 34.12
N GLY A 258 -3.98 -6.86 34.54
CA GLY A 258 -3.54 -5.62 35.17
C GLY A 258 -3.27 -4.46 34.20
N LYS A 259 -2.78 -3.33 34.76
CA LYS A 259 -2.65 -2.04 34.04
C LYS A 259 -1.54 -2.05 32.99
N SER A 260 -0.38 -2.61 33.34
CA SER A 260 0.80 -2.64 32.45
C SER A 260 0.48 -3.41 31.16
N MET A 261 -0.12 -4.59 31.27
CA MET A 261 -0.50 -5.41 30.12
C MET A 261 -1.59 -4.74 29.27
N ALA A 262 -2.57 -4.06 29.90
CA ALA A 262 -3.56 -3.30 29.17
C ALA A 262 -2.94 -2.14 28.38
N ARG A 263 -1.94 -1.47 28.93
CA ARG A 263 -1.20 -0.42 28.24
C ARG A 263 -0.41 -0.97 27.04
N ASN A 264 0.25 -2.11 27.19
CA ASN A 264 0.93 -2.78 26.08
C ASN A 264 -0.08 -3.21 24.99
N ALA A 265 -1.24 -3.73 25.40
CA ALA A 265 -2.34 -4.08 24.49
C ALA A 265 -2.90 -2.85 23.75
N TYR A 266 -2.93 -1.67 24.35
CA TYR A 266 -3.31 -0.43 23.64
C TYR A 266 -2.36 -0.16 22.48
N TYR A 267 -1.05 -0.24 22.70
CA TYR A 267 -0.04 0.00 21.65
C TYR A 267 0.01 -1.10 20.58
N SER A 268 -0.53 -2.28 20.85
CA SER A 268 -0.59 -3.37 19.85
C SER A 268 -1.95 -3.48 19.14
N LEU A 269 -3.06 -3.14 19.80
CA LEU A 269 -4.41 -3.35 19.27
C LEU A 269 -5.16 -2.07 18.88
N ILE A 270 -4.82 -0.92 19.46
CA ILE A 270 -5.54 0.34 19.23
C ILE A 270 -4.68 1.30 18.39
N GLU A 271 -3.51 1.67 18.90
CA GLU A 271 -2.69 2.71 18.27
C GLU A 271 -2.28 2.39 16.82
N PRO A 272 -1.90 1.16 16.43
CA PRO A 272 -1.53 0.87 15.05
C PRO A 272 -2.68 1.12 14.07
N HIS A 273 -3.93 0.83 14.48
CA HIS A 273 -5.10 1.11 13.67
C HIS A 273 -5.40 2.61 13.56
N LEU A 274 -5.13 3.39 14.62
CA LEU A 274 -5.27 4.84 14.58
C LEU A 274 -4.22 5.49 13.68
N ARG A 275 -2.97 4.99 13.71
CA ARG A 275 -1.85 5.58 12.97
C ARG A 275 -1.86 5.25 11.48
N TYR A 276 -2.36 4.04 11.12
CA TYR A 276 -2.32 3.59 9.73
C TYR A 276 -3.12 4.50 8.81
N GLY A 277 -2.43 5.15 7.88
CA GLY A 277 -3.03 6.08 6.92
C GLY A 277 -3.66 7.34 7.51
N LEU A 278 -3.42 7.64 8.80
CA LEU A 278 -4.04 8.78 9.50
C LEU A 278 -3.79 10.12 8.80
N CYS A 279 -2.62 10.31 8.20
CA CYS A 279 -2.29 11.50 7.41
C CYS A 279 -3.22 11.71 6.19
N PHE A 280 -3.92 10.66 5.74
CA PHE A 280 -4.87 10.74 4.63
C PHE A 280 -6.32 10.83 5.12
N TRP A 281 -6.79 9.86 5.93
CA TRP A 281 -8.17 9.89 6.40
C TRP A 281 -8.42 10.87 7.57
N GLY A 282 -7.37 11.34 8.23
CA GLY A 282 -7.49 12.34 9.32
C GLY A 282 -7.99 13.71 8.88
N ILE A 283 -8.20 13.95 7.58
CA ILE A 283 -8.83 15.15 7.02
C ILE A 283 -10.34 15.02 6.82
N CYS A 284 -10.92 13.85 7.12
CA CYS A 284 -12.36 13.62 6.99
C CYS A 284 -13.19 14.54 7.93
N SER A 285 -14.52 14.46 7.85
CA SER A 285 -15.41 15.35 8.60
C SER A 285 -15.18 15.26 10.13
N LYS A 286 -15.42 16.37 10.83
CA LYS A 286 -15.30 16.43 12.30
C LYS A 286 -16.15 15.35 12.99
N GLN A 287 -17.32 15.01 12.46
CA GLN A 287 -18.20 14.00 13.04
C GLN A 287 -17.56 12.62 12.97
N LEU A 288 -16.96 12.25 11.83
CA LEU A 288 -16.25 10.99 11.64
C LEU A 288 -15.02 10.89 12.56
N LEU A 289 -14.20 11.94 12.63
CA LEU A 289 -13.07 11.99 13.57
C LEU A 289 -13.49 11.87 15.02
N GLN A 290 -14.62 12.50 15.39
CA GLN A 290 -15.15 12.43 16.75
C GLN A 290 -15.58 11.00 17.11
N SER A 291 -16.13 10.21 16.19
CA SER A 291 -16.48 8.81 16.44
C SER A 291 -15.26 7.97 16.83
N ILE A 292 -14.16 8.12 16.10
CA ILE A 292 -12.88 7.46 16.40
C ILE A 292 -12.29 7.93 17.73
N PHE A 293 -12.31 9.25 17.98
CA PHE A 293 -11.78 9.80 19.22
C PHE A 293 -12.56 9.36 20.45
N VAL A 294 -13.87 9.13 20.32
CA VAL A 294 -14.68 8.55 21.41
C VAL A 294 -14.19 7.15 21.76
N LEU A 295 -13.88 6.32 20.77
CA LEU A 295 -13.36 4.97 20.99
C LEU A 295 -11.95 5.02 21.60
N GLN A 296 -11.09 5.94 21.16
CA GLN A 296 -9.78 6.14 21.78
C GLN A 296 -9.93 6.54 23.27
N LYS A 297 -10.82 7.48 23.59
CA LYS A 297 -11.13 7.85 24.99
C LYS A 297 -11.64 6.64 25.79
N ARG A 298 -12.51 5.81 25.21
CA ARG A 298 -13.01 4.58 25.85
C ARG A 298 -11.88 3.58 26.15
N ALA A 299 -10.91 3.42 25.23
CA ALA A 299 -9.74 2.60 25.46
C ALA A 299 -8.89 3.10 26.62
N VAL A 300 -8.58 4.39 26.67
CA VAL A 300 -7.79 5.02 27.74
C VAL A 300 -8.49 4.92 29.10
N ARG A 301 -9.81 5.17 29.16
CA ARG A 301 -10.59 4.94 30.39
C ARG A 301 -10.52 3.48 30.85
N SER A 302 -10.56 2.53 29.91
CA SER A 302 -10.45 1.11 30.24
C SER A 302 -9.11 0.76 30.88
N ILE A 303 -7.98 1.35 30.42
CA ILE A 303 -6.66 1.18 31.03
C ILE A 303 -6.66 1.70 32.47
N CYS A 304 -7.23 2.89 32.69
CA CYS A 304 -7.22 3.58 33.99
C CYS A 304 -8.32 3.12 34.96
N ARG A 305 -9.27 2.29 34.52
CA ARG A 305 -10.54 1.98 35.25
C ARG A 305 -11.32 3.24 35.62
N ALA A 306 -11.26 4.27 34.80
CA ALA A 306 -12.00 5.49 35.00
C ALA A 306 -13.46 5.37 34.56
N LYS A 307 -14.34 6.16 35.18
CA LYS A 307 -15.78 6.20 34.84
C LYS A 307 -16.01 6.90 33.50
N VAL A 308 -17.15 6.67 32.90
CA VAL A 308 -17.53 7.28 31.59
C VAL A 308 -17.58 8.81 31.69
N GLN A 309 -17.94 9.33 32.84
CA GLN A 309 -18.07 10.77 33.12
C GLN A 309 -16.74 11.46 33.37
N ASP A 310 -15.67 10.71 33.73
CA ASP A 310 -14.38 11.30 34.08
C ASP A 310 -13.73 11.96 32.85
N SER A 311 -13.09 13.11 33.09
CA SER A 311 -12.32 13.77 32.03
C SER A 311 -11.15 12.89 31.57
N CYS A 312 -11.01 12.72 30.25
CA CYS A 312 -9.91 11.93 29.70
C CYS A 312 -8.58 12.71 29.60
N LYS A 313 -8.60 14.05 29.65
CA LYS A 313 -7.39 14.86 29.47
C LYS A 313 -6.26 14.46 30.44
N PRO A 314 -6.50 14.40 31.77
CA PRO A 314 -5.46 13.96 32.71
C PRO A 314 -5.03 12.52 32.50
N LEU A 315 -5.92 11.64 32.02
CA LEU A 315 -5.61 10.24 31.76
C LEU A 315 -4.62 10.08 30.58
N PHE A 316 -4.83 10.81 29.49
CA PHE A 316 -3.89 10.83 28.35
C PHE A 316 -2.49 11.30 28.79
N ILE A 317 -2.41 12.31 29.64
CA ILE A 317 -1.15 12.85 30.16
C ILE A 317 -0.46 11.82 31.07
N ALA A 318 -1.19 11.26 32.04
CA ALA A 318 -0.65 10.29 33.00
C ALA A 318 -0.15 9.00 32.30
N GLU A 319 -0.85 8.53 31.29
CA GLU A 319 -0.46 7.33 30.52
C GLU A 319 0.55 7.64 29.41
N LYS A 320 0.85 8.93 29.15
CA LYS A 320 1.71 9.38 28.03
C LYS A 320 1.23 8.86 26.68
N ILE A 321 -0.10 8.85 26.47
CA ILE A 321 -0.74 8.43 25.24
C ILE A 321 -1.07 9.69 24.44
N LEU A 322 -0.71 9.72 23.16
CA LEU A 322 -1.05 10.82 22.26
C LEU A 322 -2.54 10.73 21.86
N THR A 323 -3.21 11.86 21.84
CA THR A 323 -4.58 11.96 21.31
C THR A 323 -4.59 11.75 19.80
N LEU A 324 -5.76 11.43 19.22
CA LEU A 324 -5.92 11.29 17.78
C LEU A 324 -5.37 12.49 17.00
N THR A 325 -5.68 13.71 17.47
CA THR A 325 -5.17 14.96 16.85
C THR A 325 -3.64 15.05 16.94
N SER A 326 -3.06 14.72 18.10
CA SER A 326 -1.60 14.73 18.27
C SER A 326 -0.93 13.66 17.40
N LEU A 327 -1.55 12.49 17.25
CA LEU A 327 -1.07 11.45 16.33
C LEU A 327 -1.14 11.94 14.87
N PHE A 328 -2.23 12.60 14.47
CA PHE A 328 -2.36 13.18 13.13
C PHE A 328 -1.25 14.18 12.83
N ILE A 329 -0.97 15.09 13.75
CA ILE A 329 0.12 16.06 13.60
C ILE A 329 1.47 15.36 13.48
N LEU A 330 1.73 14.37 14.33
CA LEU A 330 2.97 13.60 14.31
C LEU A 330 3.16 12.83 12.97
N GLU A 331 2.15 12.06 12.54
CA GLU A 331 2.22 11.28 11.28
C GLU A 331 2.39 12.20 10.06
N THR A 332 1.66 13.33 10.04
CA THR A 332 1.77 14.31 8.96
C THR A 332 3.16 14.96 8.94
N ALA A 333 3.70 15.35 10.10
CA ALA A 333 5.04 15.90 10.18
C ALA A 333 6.12 14.88 9.74
N CYS A 334 5.97 13.61 10.12
CA CYS A 334 6.87 12.54 9.68
C CYS A 334 6.81 12.32 8.16
N LEU A 335 5.59 12.31 7.59
CA LEU A 335 5.39 12.17 6.15
C LEU A 335 6.01 13.34 5.38
N VAL A 336 5.78 14.57 5.83
CA VAL A 336 6.38 15.79 5.23
C VAL A 336 7.90 15.74 5.31
N LYS A 337 8.47 15.39 6.48
CA LYS A 337 9.93 15.29 6.64
C LYS A 337 10.53 14.25 5.69
N LYS A 338 9.88 13.10 5.54
CA LYS A 338 10.33 12.03 4.64
C LYS A 338 10.32 12.49 3.18
N ASN A 339 9.29 13.25 2.78
CA ASN A 339 9.06 13.69 1.41
C ASN A 339 9.50 15.15 1.15
N MET A 340 10.26 15.77 2.06
CA MET A 340 10.65 17.20 1.96
C MET A 340 11.33 17.57 0.63
N LYS A 341 12.09 16.68 0.01
CA LYS A 341 12.66 16.90 -1.33
C LYS A 341 11.60 17.05 -2.43
N LEU A 342 10.46 16.38 -2.27
CA LEU A 342 9.31 16.44 -3.18
C LEU A 342 8.37 17.60 -2.82
N CYS A 343 8.22 17.89 -1.53
CA CYS A 343 7.32 18.95 -1.03
C CYS A 343 7.83 20.38 -1.30
N GLN A 344 9.14 20.62 -1.45
CA GLN A 344 9.67 21.96 -1.79
C GLN A 344 9.15 22.49 -3.13
N ILE A 345 8.74 21.61 -4.03
CA ILE A 345 8.18 21.97 -5.35
C ILE A 345 6.65 22.12 -5.31
N ARG A 346 5.95 21.61 -4.28
CA ARG A 346 4.51 21.32 -4.35
C ARG A 346 3.63 21.84 -3.20
N LEU A 347 4.13 22.74 -2.38
CA LEU A 347 3.39 23.26 -1.20
C LEU A 347 2.11 24.06 -1.50
N ASN A 348 1.82 24.28 -2.77
CA ASN A 348 0.60 24.99 -3.20
C ASN A 348 -0.63 24.08 -3.38
N ILE A 349 -0.56 22.79 -3.01
CA ILE A 349 -1.47 21.78 -3.58
C ILE A 349 -2.44 21.13 -2.58
N ILE A 350 -2.34 21.38 -1.27
CA ILE A 350 -3.32 20.85 -0.32
C ILE A 350 -4.27 21.95 0.17
N PRO A 351 -5.34 22.28 -0.57
CA PRO A 351 -6.28 23.32 -0.18
C PRO A 351 -7.19 22.94 0.99
N ALA A 352 -7.32 21.64 1.32
CA ALA A 352 -8.30 21.17 2.29
C ALA A 352 -7.94 21.41 3.77
N CYS A 353 -6.69 21.80 4.09
CA CYS A 353 -6.30 22.23 5.44
C CYS A 353 -5.18 23.29 5.38
N PRO A 354 -5.48 24.50 4.86
CA PRO A 354 -4.47 25.54 4.65
C PRO A 354 -3.81 26.00 5.96
N THR A 355 -4.53 25.94 7.07
CA THR A 355 -4.06 26.50 8.36
C THR A 355 -3.04 25.64 9.09
N LEU A 356 -3.17 24.32 9.07
CA LEU A 356 -2.26 23.43 9.81
C LEU A 356 -0.97 23.16 9.05
N PHE A 357 -1.06 22.97 7.74
CA PHE A 357 0.10 22.70 6.88
C PHE A 357 0.95 23.96 6.70
N SER A 358 0.32 25.13 6.52
CA SER A 358 1.02 26.43 6.46
C SER A 358 1.68 26.77 7.80
N TYR A 359 1.01 26.48 8.93
CA TYR A 359 1.56 26.71 10.27
C TYR A 359 2.77 25.81 10.56
N LEU A 360 2.69 24.50 10.27
CA LEU A 360 3.81 23.57 10.42
C LEU A 360 4.98 23.92 9.49
N TYR A 361 4.69 24.34 8.27
CA TYR A 361 5.72 24.76 7.31
C TYR A 361 6.41 26.05 7.75
N GLN A 362 5.67 27.05 8.20
CA GLN A 362 6.24 28.29 8.72
C GLN A 362 7.10 28.03 9.96
N THR A 363 6.65 27.15 10.87
CA THR A 363 7.38 26.80 12.09
C THR A 363 8.68 26.03 11.76
N LEU A 364 8.63 25.09 10.79
CA LEU A 364 9.82 24.35 10.34
C LEU A 364 10.80 25.23 9.54
N ARG A 365 10.30 26.25 8.84
CA ARG A 365 11.14 27.21 8.10
C ARG A 365 11.84 28.17 9.04
N SER A 366 11.19 28.66 10.09
CA SER A 366 11.79 29.56 11.09
C SER A 366 12.88 28.89 11.93
N GLN A 367 12.86 27.56 12.09
CA GLN A 367 13.92 26.81 12.78
C GLN A 367 15.19 26.55 11.93
N LYS A 368 15.14 26.80 10.62
CA LYS A 368 16.33 26.68 9.73
C LYS A 368 17.09 28.00 9.57
N THR A 369 16.57 29.10 10.07
CA THR A 369 17.18 30.44 9.99
C THR A 369 17.77 30.89 11.35
N GLN A 370 17.77 30.04 12.34
CA GLN A 370 18.56 30.12 13.58
C GLN A 370 19.61 28.96 13.59
#